data_d8e4e396f0a0e98e5cd03c1fdb669e7c
#
_entry.id   d8e4e396f0a0e98e5cd03c1fdb669e7c
#
_cell.length_a   1.000
_cell.length_b   1.000
_cell.length_c   1.000
_cell.angle_alpha   90.00
_cell.angle_beta   90.00
_cell.angle_gamma   90.00
#
_symmetry.space_group_name_H-M   'P 1'
#
loop_
_entity.id
_entity.type
_entity.pdbx_description
1 polymer ?
#
loop_
_entity_poly.entity_id
_entity_poly.type
_entity_poly.pdbx_seq_one_letter_code
_entity_poly.pdbx_strand_id
1 'polypeptide(L)'
;MHNPGDIFTEPSNIDINTLKNLGPLTEMAGIWEGSRSLDIPPKPLSAPERQVFVEHTELQPIDPQANGPQLFYGLRYHTHIVKPGEVETYHDQVGYWLWEPATGNVIQTIAIPRGQTVMAFGHAAKDATSFELSAERGVTTNGICSNPFLEEAFKTLAFRIRVVIKSHDAWTYDEDTTLIVRGQSEPFHHTDHAELTRVGEPTPNPLARG
;
A
#
# COMPACT_ATOMS: atom_id res chain seq x y z
N MET A 1 -6.89 -14.91 16.52
CA MET A 1 -7.98 -13.92 16.32
C MET A 1 -8.97 -14.08 17.44
N HIS A 2 -9.17 -13.02 18.22
CA HIS A 2 -10.23 -13.02 19.24
C HIS A 2 -11.52 -12.70 18.48
N ASN A 3 -12.39 -13.69 18.32
CA ASN A 3 -13.70 -13.44 17.71
C ASN A 3 -14.57 -12.80 18.80
N PRO A 4 -14.93 -11.53 18.73
CA PRO A 4 -15.80 -10.92 19.74
C PRO A 4 -17.14 -11.66 19.72
N GLY A 5 -17.68 -11.95 20.90
CA GLY A 5 -18.94 -12.69 21.02
C GLY A 5 -20.16 -11.92 20.47
N ASP A 6 -20.04 -10.60 20.31
CA ASP A 6 -21.03 -9.73 19.68
C ASP A 6 -20.39 -9.03 18.48
N ILE A 7 -20.86 -9.33 17.28
CA ILE A 7 -20.39 -8.77 16.01
C ILE A 7 -21.16 -7.51 15.59
N PHE A 8 -22.14 -7.06 16.36
CA PHE A 8 -23.03 -5.94 16.00
C PHE A 8 -22.75 -4.67 16.83
N THR A 9 -22.14 -4.80 18.01
CA THR A 9 -21.88 -3.64 18.88
C THR A 9 -20.62 -2.91 18.45
N GLU A 10 -20.78 -1.65 18.05
CA GLU A 10 -19.67 -0.75 17.74
C GLU A 10 -18.96 -0.21 18.99
N PRO A 11 -17.67 0.18 18.90
CA PRO A 11 -16.97 0.84 19.99
C PRO A 11 -17.66 2.15 20.41
N SER A 12 -17.84 2.37 21.72
CA SER A 12 -18.66 3.47 22.26
C SER A 12 -17.98 4.85 22.26
N ASN A 13 -16.69 4.96 22.05
CA ASN A 13 -15.95 6.24 22.16
C ASN A 13 -14.92 6.33 21.03
N ILE A 14 -15.41 6.41 19.80
CA ILE A 14 -14.54 6.56 18.63
C ILE A 14 -14.00 8.00 18.58
N ASP A 15 -12.68 8.17 18.65
CA ASP A 15 -12.05 9.47 18.37
C ASP A 15 -12.19 9.76 16.86
N ILE A 16 -12.88 10.83 16.53
CA ILE A 16 -13.13 11.24 15.14
C ILE A 16 -11.86 11.77 14.44
N ASN A 17 -10.80 12.07 15.16
CA ASN A 17 -9.56 12.59 14.59
C ASN A 17 -8.64 11.45 14.16
N THR A 18 -8.73 11.07 12.88
CA THR A 18 -7.94 9.98 12.31
C THR A 18 -6.45 10.23 12.42
N LEU A 19 -5.96 11.45 12.17
CA LEU A 19 -4.52 11.76 12.21
C LEU A 19 -3.87 11.46 13.58
N LYS A 20 -4.63 11.51 14.68
CA LYS A 20 -4.13 11.16 16.01
C LYS A 20 -4.10 9.65 16.30
N ASN A 21 -4.74 8.86 15.44
CA ASN A 21 -5.02 7.46 15.69
C ASN A 21 -4.50 6.49 14.62
N LEU A 22 -3.66 6.95 13.69
CA LEU A 22 -3.13 6.16 12.57
C LEU A 22 -2.07 5.11 13.00
N GLY A 23 -1.58 5.16 14.24
CA GLY A 23 -0.55 4.22 14.71
C GLY A 23 0.70 4.27 13.83
N PRO A 24 1.16 3.12 13.28
CA PRO A 24 2.38 3.08 12.46
C PRO A 24 2.25 3.84 11.12
N LEU A 25 1.05 4.23 10.72
CA LEU A 25 0.78 4.98 9.49
C LEU A 25 0.84 6.50 9.70
N THR A 26 1.05 6.98 10.93
CA THR A 26 0.96 8.42 11.28
C THR A 26 1.86 9.28 10.39
N GLU A 27 3.12 8.90 10.24
CA GLU A 27 4.10 9.67 9.47
C GLU A 27 3.96 9.50 7.95
N MET A 28 3.11 8.57 7.48
CA MET A 28 2.82 8.40 6.06
C MET A 28 1.75 9.37 5.55
N ALA A 29 0.94 9.96 6.45
CA ALA A 29 -0.09 10.92 6.04
C ALA A 29 0.53 12.19 5.43
N GLY A 30 0.08 12.61 4.23
CA GLY A 30 0.58 13.79 3.53
C GLY A 30 0.73 13.62 2.04
N ILE A 31 1.50 14.52 1.43
CA ILE A 31 1.83 14.50 0.00
C ILE A 31 3.34 14.31 -0.12
N TRP A 32 3.74 13.41 -1.00
CA TRP A 32 5.10 12.88 -1.10
C TRP A 32 5.61 12.85 -2.52
N GLU A 33 6.91 13.06 -2.68
CA GLU A 33 7.60 12.91 -3.96
C GLU A 33 8.85 12.03 -3.80
N GLY A 34 9.02 11.10 -4.77
CA GLY A 34 10.21 10.28 -4.95
C GLY A 34 10.85 10.55 -6.31
N SER A 35 12.12 10.96 -6.33
CA SER A 35 12.81 11.35 -7.57
C SER A 35 13.93 10.40 -8.00
N ARG A 36 14.23 9.38 -7.19
CA ARG A 36 15.32 8.41 -7.40
C ARG A 36 14.88 6.97 -7.18
N SER A 37 13.59 6.73 -7.38
CA SER A 37 13.01 5.41 -7.24
C SER A 37 13.48 4.48 -8.35
N LEU A 38 13.61 3.20 -8.04
CA LEU A 38 14.14 2.17 -8.93
C LEU A 38 13.13 1.06 -9.12
N ASP A 39 12.90 0.67 -10.35
CA ASP A 39 12.05 -0.43 -10.78
C ASP A 39 12.87 -1.45 -11.59
N ILE A 40 12.60 -2.73 -11.40
CA ILE A 40 13.13 -3.83 -12.20
C ILE A 40 11.96 -4.58 -12.83
N PRO A 41 11.40 -4.06 -13.94
CA PRO A 41 10.23 -4.65 -14.58
C PRO A 41 10.57 -5.92 -15.38
N PRO A 42 9.60 -6.83 -15.59
CA PRO A 42 9.79 -7.98 -16.46
C PRO A 42 9.95 -7.56 -17.90
N LYS A 43 11.05 -7.96 -18.54
CA LYS A 43 11.32 -7.73 -19.98
C LYS A 43 11.54 -9.05 -20.72
N PRO A 44 11.07 -9.19 -21.97
CA PRO A 44 11.35 -10.36 -22.79
C PRO A 44 12.83 -10.38 -23.19
N LEU A 45 13.51 -11.51 -22.96
CA LEU A 45 14.83 -11.88 -23.53
C LEU A 45 16.05 -10.99 -23.19
N SER A 46 15.93 -9.97 -22.38
CA SER A 46 17.05 -9.12 -21.94
C SER A 46 17.30 -9.25 -20.44
N ALA A 47 18.52 -8.93 -20.01
CA ALA A 47 18.85 -8.80 -18.60
C ALA A 47 17.91 -7.78 -17.93
N PRO A 48 17.57 -7.95 -16.63
CA PRO A 48 16.77 -6.98 -15.91
C PRO A 48 17.41 -5.58 -16.05
N GLU A 49 16.65 -4.64 -16.58
CA GLU A 49 17.08 -3.26 -16.70
C GLU A 49 16.49 -2.45 -15.54
N ARG A 50 17.36 -1.73 -14.85
CA ARG A 50 16.92 -0.79 -13.81
C ARG A 50 16.30 0.43 -14.45
N GLN A 51 15.04 0.68 -14.13
CA GLN A 51 14.29 1.84 -14.58
C GLN A 51 14.18 2.84 -13.42
N VAL A 52 14.69 4.05 -13.62
CA VAL A 52 14.44 5.16 -12.68
C VAL A 52 13.05 5.72 -12.95
N PHE A 53 12.34 6.06 -11.88
CA PHE A 53 11.03 6.71 -11.97
C PHE A 53 10.89 7.88 -10.99
N VAL A 54 9.91 8.72 -11.27
CA VAL A 54 9.46 9.81 -10.40
C VAL A 54 8.08 9.46 -9.90
N GLU A 55 7.91 9.46 -8.59
CA GLU A 55 6.67 9.14 -7.92
C GLU A 55 6.07 10.38 -7.26
N HIS A 56 4.76 10.55 -7.41
CA HIS A 56 3.95 11.45 -6.61
C HIS A 56 2.88 10.64 -5.89
N THR A 57 2.88 10.68 -4.56
CA THR A 57 1.92 9.93 -3.74
C THR A 57 1.22 10.85 -2.75
N GLU A 58 -0.10 10.82 -2.77
CA GLU A 58 -0.96 11.51 -1.83
C GLU A 58 -1.65 10.51 -0.89
N LEU A 59 -1.44 10.65 0.43
CA LEU A 59 -2.09 9.84 1.48
C LEU A 59 -2.89 10.77 2.39
N GLN A 60 -4.22 10.72 2.29
CA GLN A 60 -5.13 11.58 3.05
C GLN A 60 -6.00 10.78 4.01
N PRO A 61 -6.18 11.25 5.26
CA PRO A 61 -6.99 10.57 6.25
C PRO A 61 -8.46 10.48 5.83
N ILE A 62 -9.05 9.32 6.03
CA ILE A 62 -10.50 9.09 5.94
C ILE A 62 -11.12 9.17 7.34
N ASP A 63 -12.44 9.32 7.42
CA ASP A 63 -13.14 9.19 8.70
C ASP A 63 -12.96 7.78 9.27
N PRO A 64 -12.96 7.61 10.61
CA PRO A 64 -12.90 6.28 11.24
C PRO A 64 -13.96 5.35 10.65
N GLN A 65 -13.58 4.11 10.41
CA GLN A 65 -14.46 3.09 9.83
C GLN A 65 -14.78 2.03 10.89
N ALA A 66 -16.02 2.02 11.38
CA ALA A 66 -16.51 1.00 12.31
C ALA A 66 -17.42 0.01 11.57
N ASN A 67 -17.30 -1.27 11.94
CA ASN A 67 -18.21 -2.33 11.51
C ASN A 67 -18.31 -3.38 12.64
N GLY A 68 -19.40 -3.33 13.42
CA GLY A 68 -19.46 -4.04 14.70
C GLY A 68 -18.25 -3.66 15.58
N PRO A 69 -17.58 -4.60 16.22
CA PRO A 69 -16.45 -4.30 17.12
C PRO A 69 -15.16 -3.89 16.40
N GLN A 70 -15.11 -4.02 15.07
CA GLN A 70 -13.94 -3.63 14.30
C GLN A 70 -13.89 -2.11 14.09
N LEU A 71 -12.73 -1.51 14.30
CA LEU A 71 -12.48 -0.09 14.06
C LEU A 71 -11.17 0.08 13.31
N PHE A 72 -11.24 0.73 12.16
CA PHE A 72 -10.07 1.17 11.40
C PHE A 72 -9.92 2.69 11.43
N TYR A 73 -8.67 3.13 11.56
CA TYR A 73 -8.20 4.43 11.14
C TYR A 73 -7.39 4.26 9.85
N GLY A 74 -7.53 5.15 8.90
CA GLY A 74 -6.89 4.90 7.60
C GLY A 74 -6.63 6.13 6.75
N LEU A 75 -5.83 5.87 5.72
CA LEU A 75 -5.46 6.82 4.68
C LEU A 75 -6.00 6.30 3.34
N ARG A 76 -6.73 7.14 2.62
CA ARG A 76 -6.93 6.92 1.19
C ARG A 76 -5.69 7.41 0.47
N TYR A 77 -5.20 6.64 -0.51
CA TYR A 77 -4.03 7.06 -1.26
C TYR A 77 -4.21 6.98 -2.78
N HIS A 78 -3.42 7.79 -3.46
CA HIS A 78 -3.21 7.74 -4.90
C HIS A 78 -1.70 7.89 -5.15
N THR A 79 -1.13 6.95 -5.89
CA THR A 79 0.26 6.98 -6.37
C THR A 79 0.25 7.08 -7.88
N HIS A 80 0.95 8.08 -8.40
CA HIS A 80 1.15 8.32 -9.83
C HIS A 80 2.64 8.35 -10.13
N ILE A 81 3.07 7.54 -11.09
CA ILE A 81 4.47 7.37 -11.47
C ILE A 81 4.66 7.70 -12.93
N VAL A 82 5.73 8.46 -13.22
CA VAL A 82 6.18 8.80 -14.55
C VAL A 82 7.68 8.51 -14.69
N LYS A 83 8.18 8.36 -15.91
CA LYS A 83 9.63 8.35 -16.14
C LYS A 83 10.19 9.77 -16.08
N PRO A 84 11.45 9.95 -15.70
CA PRO A 84 12.07 11.28 -15.64
C PRO A 84 11.98 12.03 -16.97
N GLY A 85 11.36 13.22 -16.93
CA GLY A 85 11.17 14.07 -18.12
C GLY A 85 10.02 13.66 -19.03
N GLU A 86 9.28 12.62 -18.72
CA GLU A 86 8.08 12.20 -19.43
C GLU A 86 6.82 12.63 -18.68
N VAL A 87 5.70 12.76 -19.40
CA VAL A 87 4.36 13.07 -18.84
C VAL A 87 3.43 11.85 -18.96
N GLU A 88 3.84 10.82 -19.68
CA GLU A 88 3.08 9.59 -19.84
C GLU A 88 3.08 8.80 -18.52
N THR A 89 1.90 8.36 -18.10
CA THR A 89 1.74 7.52 -16.92
C THR A 89 2.47 6.20 -17.11
N TYR A 90 3.47 5.96 -16.28
CA TYR A 90 4.17 4.69 -16.21
C TYR A 90 3.45 3.70 -15.30
N HIS A 91 2.99 4.16 -14.13
CA HIS A 91 2.18 3.40 -13.20
C HIS A 91 1.17 4.31 -12.51
N ASP A 92 0.01 3.78 -12.20
CA ASP A 92 -1.05 4.44 -11.43
C ASP A 92 -1.69 3.43 -10.49
N GLN A 93 -1.91 3.81 -9.24
CA GLN A 93 -2.61 2.97 -8.29
C GLN A 93 -3.36 3.79 -7.24
N VAL A 94 -4.47 3.24 -6.79
CA VAL A 94 -5.30 3.81 -5.71
C VAL A 94 -5.65 2.74 -4.69
N GLY A 95 -5.97 3.18 -3.47
CA GLY A 95 -6.42 2.27 -2.42
C GLY A 95 -6.45 2.91 -1.04
N TYR A 96 -6.30 2.06 -0.04
CA TYR A 96 -6.31 2.43 1.37
C TYR A 96 -5.16 1.79 2.11
N TRP A 97 -4.60 2.52 3.06
CA TRP A 97 -3.82 2.01 4.17
C TRP A 97 -4.69 2.07 5.43
N LEU A 98 -4.87 0.94 6.10
CA LEU A 98 -5.77 0.81 7.25
C LEU A 98 -4.98 0.30 8.45
N TRP A 99 -5.25 0.87 9.62
CA TRP A 99 -4.72 0.48 10.91
C TRP A 99 -5.86 0.10 11.86
N GLU A 100 -5.79 -1.08 12.46
CA GLU A 100 -6.72 -1.58 13.48
C GLU A 100 -6.05 -1.56 14.86
N PRO A 101 -6.33 -0.57 15.72
CA PRO A 101 -5.65 -0.42 17.03
C PRO A 101 -5.78 -1.63 17.95
N ALA A 102 -6.94 -2.30 17.93
CA ALA A 102 -7.23 -3.42 18.83
C ALA A 102 -6.37 -4.66 18.57
N THR A 103 -5.92 -4.88 17.35
CA THR A 103 -5.22 -6.09 16.92
C THR A 103 -3.80 -5.82 16.43
N GLY A 104 -3.48 -4.57 16.11
CA GLY A 104 -2.22 -4.22 15.42
C GLY A 104 -2.21 -4.58 13.95
N ASN A 105 -3.35 -4.91 13.35
CA ASN A 105 -3.45 -5.21 11.94
C ASN A 105 -3.17 -3.98 11.09
N VAL A 106 -2.35 -4.15 10.06
CA VAL A 106 -2.14 -3.18 8.98
C VAL A 106 -2.57 -3.82 7.68
N ILE A 107 -3.36 -3.10 6.89
CA ILE A 107 -3.85 -3.56 5.59
C ILE A 107 -3.52 -2.49 4.55
N GLN A 108 -3.02 -2.92 3.39
CA GLN A 108 -2.96 -2.10 2.19
C GLN A 108 -3.89 -2.71 1.14
N THR A 109 -4.82 -1.93 0.62
CA THR A 109 -5.55 -2.29 -0.59
C THR A 109 -4.96 -1.57 -1.78
N ILE A 110 -4.81 -2.27 -2.91
CA ILE A 110 -4.24 -1.74 -4.14
C ILE A 110 -5.21 -2.04 -5.28
N ALA A 111 -5.49 -1.05 -6.10
CA ALA A 111 -6.17 -1.22 -7.38
C ALA A 111 -5.39 -0.49 -8.47
N ILE A 112 -4.99 -1.22 -9.51
CA ILE A 112 -4.29 -0.68 -10.68
C ILE A 112 -5.15 -0.74 -11.93
N PRO A 113 -5.08 0.27 -12.84
CA PRO A 113 -5.96 0.38 -14.00
C PRO A 113 -5.69 -0.67 -15.09
N ARG A 114 -4.79 -1.61 -14.82
CA ARG A 114 -4.60 -2.83 -15.63
C ARG A 114 -5.54 -3.97 -15.24
N GLY A 115 -6.51 -3.71 -14.33
CA GLY A 115 -7.46 -4.71 -13.86
C GLY A 115 -6.82 -5.73 -12.91
N GLN A 116 -5.99 -5.25 -11.98
CA GLN A 116 -5.44 -6.05 -10.88
C GLN A 116 -5.74 -5.37 -9.56
N THR A 117 -6.03 -6.19 -8.55
CA THR A 117 -6.23 -5.74 -7.16
C THR A 117 -5.44 -6.63 -6.21
N VAL A 118 -4.94 -6.02 -5.14
CA VAL A 118 -4.23 -6.71 -4.06
C VAL A 118 -4.79 -6.24 -2.73
N MET A 119 -4.96 -7.15 -1.78
CA MET A 119 -5.13 -6.82 -0.38
C MET A 119 -3.97 -7.44 0.39
N ALA A 120 -2.97 -6.62 0.75
CA ALA A 120 -1.83 -7.04 1.54
C ALA A 120 -2.12 -6.83 3.03
N PHE A 121 -1.61 -7.74 3.86
CA PHE A 121 -1.88 -7.79 5.29
C PHE A 121 -0.58 -8.00 6.08
N GLY A 122 -0.50 -7.37 7.25
CA GLY A 122 0.58 -7.55 8.21
C GLY A 122 0.20 -7.06 9.60
N HIS A 123 1.18 -7.05 10.50
CA HIS A 123 1.02 -6.57 11.87
C HIS A 123 2.12 -5.57 12.22
N ALA A 124 1.75 -4.54 12.98
CA ALA A 124 2.71 -3.59 13.53
C ALA A 124 2.28 -3.12 14.92
N ALA A 125 3.23 -2.75 15.75
CA ALA A 125 2.96 -2.01 16.98
C ALA A 125 2.53 -0.56 16.64
N LYS A 126 1.82 0.09 17.56
CA LYS A 126 1.34 1.47 17.37
C LYS A 126 2.45 2.47 17.02
N ASP A 127 3.63 2.26 17.57
CA ASP A 127 4.82 3.12 17.44
C ASP A 127 5.89 2.52 16.53
N ALA A 128 5.55 1.49 15.75
CA ALA A 128 6.48 0.87 14.85
C ALA A 128 6.92 1.85 13.74
N THR A 129 8.23 1.94 13.53
CA THR A 129 8.84 2.71 12.44
C THR A 129 9.20 1.85 11.23
N SER A 130 8.95 0.54 11.30
CA SER A 130 9.10 -0.37 10.17
C SER A 130 8.10 -1.51 10.30
N PHE A 131 7.48 -1.87 9.17
CA PHE A 131 6.54 -2.99 9.10
C PHE A 131 6.53 -3.58 7.69
N GLU A 132 6.00 -4.80 7.58
CA GLU A 132 5.91 -5.54 6.32
C GLU A 132 4.50 -6.09 6.13
N LEU A 133 4.01 -6.04 4.90
CA LEU A 133 2.74 -6.62 4.48
C LEU A 133 2.99 -7.59 3.33
N SER A 134 2.12 -8.61 3.24
CA SER A 134 2.16 -9.57 2.14
C SER A 134 0.78 -9.95 1.65
N ALA A 135 0.72 -10.37 0.39
CA ALA A 135 -0.44 -11.00 -0.21
C ALA A 135 0.00 -12.21 -1.04
N GLU A 136 -0.85 -13.22 -1.11
CA GLU A 136 -0.59 -14.45 -1.85
C GLU A 136 -1.77 -14.80 -2.75
N ARG A 137 -1.46 -15.31 -3.92
CA ARG A 137 -2.47 -15.81 -4.85
C ARG A 137 -3.27 -16.97 -4.23
N GLY A 138 -4.59 -16.93 -4.40
CA GLY A 138 -5.50 -17.99 -3.92
C GLY A 138 -5.88 -17.89 -2.44
N VAL A 139 -5.32 -16.92 -1.72
CA VAL A 139 -5.72 -16.62 -0.34
C VAL A 139 -6.89 -15.61 -0.37
N THR A 140 -7.87 -15.79 0.53
CA THR A 140 -9.09 -14.96 0.58
C THR A 140 -9.03 -13.85 1.63
N THR A 141 -8.03 -13.86 2.51
CA THR A 141 -7.84 -12.85 3.58
C THR A 141 -6.77 -11.81 3.24
N ASN A 142 -5.82 -12.17 2.37
CA ASN A 142 -4.76 -11.29 1.87
C ASN A 142 -4.38 -11.78 0.46
N GLY A 143 -5.24 -11.49 -0.51
CA GLY A 143 -5.23 -12.10 -1.82
C GLY A 143 -4.93 -11.16 -2.97
N ILE A 144 -4.75 -11.77 -4.14
CA ILE A 144 -4.45 -11.12 -5.41
C ILE A 144 -5.50 -11.54 -6.42
N CYS A 145 -6.11 -10.57 -7.11
CA CYS A 145 -7.05 -10.79 -8.20
C CYS A 145 -6.57 -10.05 -9.45
N SER A 146 -6.50 -10.75 -10.58
CA SER A 146 -6.00 -10.20 -11.84
C SER A 146 -6.97 -10.49 -12.98
N ASN A 147 -6.95 -9.64 -14.02
CA ASN A 147 -7.70 -9.90 -15.24
C ASN A 147 -7.18 -11.13 -16.00
N PRO A 148 -7.96 -11.73 -16.92
CA PRO A 148 -7.58 -12.96 -17.62
C PRO A 148 -6.25 -12.89 -18.39
N PHE A 149 -5.92 -11.73 -18.98
CA PHE A 149 -4.64 -11.57 -19.70
C PHE A 149 -3.44 -11.62 -18.75
N LEU A 150 -3.51 -10.94 -17.61
CA LEU A 150 -2.45 -10.98 -16.61
C LEU A 150 -2.31 -12.39 -16.02
N GLU A 151 -3.42 -13.09 -15.81
CA GLU A 151 -3.41 -14.48 -15.35
C GLU A 151 -2.68 -15.43 -16.31
N GLU A 152 -2.74 -15.16 -17.59
CA GLU A 152 -2.08 -15.98 -18.60
C GLU A 152 -0.64 -15.54 -18.87
N ALA A 153 -0.38 -14.23 -18.95
CA ALA A 153 0.88 -13.69 -19.45
C ALA A 153 1.86 -13.25 -18.36
N PHE A 154 1.35 -12.74 -17.23
CA PHE A 154 2.12 -12.18 -16.11
C PHE A 154 1.46 -12.53 -14.78
N LYS A 155 1.37 -13.83 -14.51
CA LYS A 155 0.65 -14.34 -13.35
C LYS A 155 1.34 -13.95 -12.04
N THR A 156 0.72 -13.08 -11.26
CA THR A 156 1.20 -12.70 -9.94
C THR A 156 0.95 -13.83 -8.94
N LEU A 157 2.01 -14.27 -8.27
CA LEU A 157 1.97 -15.31 -7.23
C LEU A 157 1.93 -14.73 -5.84
N ALA A 158 2.76 -13.72 -5.58
CA ALA A 158 2.91 -13.09 -4.28
C ALA A 158 3.24 -11.61 -4.46
N PHE A 159 2.90 -10.85 -3.43
CA PHE A 159 3.24 -9.43 -3.26
C PHE A 159 3.76 -9.24 -1.85
N ARG A 160 4.82 -8.47 -1.70
CA ARG A 160 5.38 -8.06 -0.42
C ARG A 160 5.80 -6.60 -0.48
N ILE A 161 5.50 -5.86 0.57
CA ILE A 161 5.98 -4.49 0.75
C ILE A 161 6.53 -4.31 2.15
N ARG A 162 7.70 -3.71 2.27
CA ARG A 162 8.31 -3.28 3.51
C ARG A 162 8.39 -1.77 3.56
N VAL A 163 7.81 -1.17 4.59
CA VAL A 163 7.86 0.27 4.85
C VAL A 163 8.84 0.57 5.98
N VAL A 164 9.61 1.65 5.83
CA VAL A 164 10.50 2.17 6.87
C VAL A 164 10.33 3.68 6.98
N ILE A 165 9.83 4.13 8.13
CA ILE A 165 9.73 5.54 8.48
C ILE A 165 11.11 6.02 8.93
N LYS A 166 11.66 7.00 8.27
CA LYS A 166 12.98 7.59 8.58
C LYS A 166 12.87 8.81 9.48
N SER A 167 11.88 9.66 9.21
CA SER A 167 11.56 10.87 9.95
C SER A 167 10.15 11.34 9.62
N HIS A 168 9.73 12.47 10.19
CA HIS A 168 8.50 13.15 9.77
C HIS A 168 8.47 13.49 8.27
N ASP A 169 9.61 13.81 7.68
CA ASP A 169 9.72 14.28 6.29
C ASP A 169 10.22 13.23 5.31
N ALA A 170 10.43 11.98 5.76
CA ALA A 170 10.96 10.94 4.88
C ALA A 170 10.55 9.52 5.30
N TRP A 171 10.16 8.72 4.33
CA TRP A 171 9.98 7.27 4.47
C TRP A 171 10.39 6.56 3.18
N THR A 172 10.62 5.25 3.28
CA THR A 172 11.02 4.41 2.16
C THR A 172 10.14 3.17 2.11
N TYR A 173 10.01 2.61 0.92
CA TYR A 173 9.50 1.25 0.78
C TYR A 173 10.39 0.41 -0.15
N ASP A 174 10.37 -0.90 0.11
CA ASP A 174 10.87 -1.94 -0.78
C ASP A 174 9.68 -2.84 -1.10
N GLU A 175 9.43 -3.07 -2.38
CA GLU A 175 8.34 -3.91 -2.90
C GLU A 175 8.90 -5.06 -3.73
N ASP A 176 8.29 -6.23 -3.62
CA ASP A 176 8.59 -7.42 -4.43
C ASP A 176 7.29 -8.08 -4.87
N THR A 177 7.05 -8.04 -6.17
CA THR A 177 5.95 -8.76 -6.82
C THR A 177 6.51 -9.97 -7.55
N THR A 178 6.25 -11.16 -7.04
CA THR A 178 6.68 -12.42 -7.66
C THR A 178 5.73 -12.80 -8.79
N LEU A 179 6.25 -12.93 -10.01
CA LEU A 179 5.50 -13.22 -11.23
C LEU A 179 5.93 -14.52 -11.91
N ILE A 180 4.96 -15.24 -12.52
CA ILE A 180 5.25 -16.18 -13.60
C ILE A 180 5.04 -15.43 -14.92
N VAL A 181 6.11 -15.23 -15.66
CA VAL A 181 6.06 -14.61 -17.01
C VAL A 181 5.97 -15.71 -18.05
N ARG A 182 4.97 -15.65 -18.93
CA ARG A 182 4.79 -16.66 -19.99
C ARG A 182 6.04 -16.80 -20.86
N GLY A 183 6.54 -18.04 -20.99
CA GLY A 183 7.74 -18.36 -21.75
C GLY A 183 9.04 -18.29 -20.95
N GLN A 184 8.99 -17.92 -19.67
CA GLN A 184 10.12 -18.04 -18.74
C GLN A 184 9.96 -19.27 -17.86
N SER A 185 11.07 -19.94 -17.51
CA SER A 185 11.07 -21.17 -16.70
C SER A 185 11.02 -20.88 -15.19
N GLU A 186 11.56 -19.75 -14.78
CA GLU A 186 11.68 -19.37 -13.37
C GLU A 186 10.76 -18.20 -13.03
N PRO A 187 10.28 -18.12 -11.79
CA PRO A 187 9.58 -16.92 -11.31
C PRO A 187 10.46 -15.69 -11.44
N PHE A 188 9.85 -14.57 -11.83
CA PHE A 188 10.49 -13.28 -11.92
C PHE A 188 10.13 -12.44 -10.69
N HIS A 189 11.13 -11.79 -10.09
CA HIS A 189 10.96 -10.81 -9.02
C HIS A 189 10.95 -9.40 -9.60
N HIS A 190 9.77 -8.83 -9.72
CA HIS A 190 9.57 -7.44 -10.06
C HIS A 190 9.72 -6.63 -8.76
N THR A 191 10.81 -5.89 -8.66
CA THR A 191 11.16 -5.18 -7.43
C THR A 191 11.19 -3.69 -7.63
N ASP A 192 10.59 -2.96 -6.69
CA ASP A 192 10.56 -1.53 -6.61
C ASP A 192 11.17 -1.03 -5.30
N HIS A 193 11.91 0.07 -5.37
CA HIS A 193 12.39 0.80 -4.21
C HIS A 193 12.12 2.27 -4.38
N ALA A 194 11.54 2.92 -3.37
CA ALA A 194 11.36 4.36 -3.37
C ALA A 194 11.81 5.01 -2.06
N GLU A 195 12.41 6.18 -2.20
CA GLU A 195 12.68 7.12 -1.11
C GLU A 195 11.79 8.34 -1.32
N LEU A 196 10.88 8.55 -0.37
CA LEU A 196 9.85 9.57 -0.45
C LEU A 196 10.17 10.71 0.52
N THR A 197 10.06 11.94 0.00
CA THR A 197 10.22 13.17 0.76
C THR A 197 8.88 13.91 0.81
N ARG A 198 8.51 14.43 1.98
CA ARG A 198 7.27 15.19 2.18
C ARG A 198 7.31 16.50 1.39
N VAL A 199 6.25 16.75 0.62
CA VAL A 199 6.05 18.02 -0.11
C VAL A 199 4.76 18.72 0.30
N GLY A 200 3.92 18.08 1.11
CA GLY A 200 2.71 18.68 1.65
C GLY A 200 2.16 17.94 2.88
N GLU A 201 1.54 18.71 3.77
CA GLU A 201 0.89 18.18 4.97
C GLU A 201 -0.45 17.53 4.65
N PRO A 202 -0.90 16.54 5.46
CA PRO A 202 -2.23 15.98 5.31
C PRO A 202 -3.30 16.99 5.71
N THR A 203 -4.46 16.91 5.07
CA THR A 203 -5.65 17.63 5.50
C THR A 203 -6.42 16.77 6.53
N PRO A 204 -6.93 17.31 7.64
CA PRO A 204 -7.77 16.54 8.56
C PRO A 204 -8.93 15.84 7.84
N ASN A 205 -9.35 14.67 8.32
CA ASN A 205 -10.50 13.95 7.78
C ASN A 205 -11.82 14.76 7.95
N PRO A 206 -12.87 14.51 7.14
CA PRO A 206 -14.08 15.32 7.13
C PRO A 206 -14.71 15.58 8.49
N LEU A 207 -14.90 14.55 9.33
CA LEU A 207 -15.47 14.69 10.67
C LEU A 207 -14.59 15.54 11.62
N ALA A 208 -13.29 15.58 11.44
CA ALA A 208 -12.38 16.36 12.26
C ALA A 208 -12.24 17.85 11.84
N ARG A 209 -12.88 18.24 10.75
CA ARG A 209 -12.92 19.64 10.26
C ARG A 209 -14.12 20.43 10.75
N GLY A 210 -15.15 19.72 11.28
CA GLY A 210 -16.49 20.21 11.64
C GLY A 210 -16.59 20.93 12.94
#